data_86d97106d381d10ec149e77b55b4f24b
#
_entry.id   86d97106d381d10ec149e77b55b4f24b
#
_cell.length_a   1.000
_cell.length_b   1.000
_cell.length_c   1.000
_cell.angle_alpha   90.00
_cell.angle_beta   90.00
_cell.angle_gamma   90.00
#
_symmetry.space_group_name_H-M   'P 1'
#
loop_
_entity.id
_entity.type
_entity.pdbx_description
1 polymer ?
#
loop_
_entity_poly.entity_id
_entity_poly.type
_entity_poly.pdbx_seq_one_letter_code
_entity_poly.pdbx_strand_id
1 'polypeptide(L)'
;TVLNHRYIIGRVLGVGGFGVTYLALNNETGEKCAVKEFMPSELAVRDGMGNVYPSSEDNAELFEHCKSGFLNEAKTLYTFRGDPTIVNVNDYFEENHSAYFVMEYLDGCNMRAQMQKSGGRIPVEMATIMLVTVGSALMDVHKFNILHRDISPENIFLTSNGSYKLID
;
A
#
# COMPACT_ATOMS: atom_id res chain seq x y z
N THR A 1 13.42 -4.23 -14.24
CA THR A 1 13.98 -3.29 -13.24
C THR A 1 14.18 -4.03 -11.94
N VAL A 2 15.29 -3.76 -11.26
CA VAL A 2 15.58 -4.23 -9.90
C VAL A 2 15.72 -3.00 -9.03
N LEU A 3 14.98 -2.93 -7.92
CA LEU A 3 15.04 -1.87 -6.93
C LEU A 3 15.78 -2.36 -5.68
N ASN A 4 16.52 -1.46 -5.04
CA ASN A 4 17.30 -1.71 -3.84
C ASN A 4 18.17 -2.99 -3.96
N HIS A 5 18.68 -3.30 -5.15
CA HIS A 5 19.43 -4.53 -5.50
C HIS A 5 18.72 -5.84 -5.13
N ARG A 6 17.48 -5.79 -4.68
CA ARG A 6 16.75 -6.90 -4.04
C ARG A 6 15.39 -7.21 -4.66
N TYR A 7 14.67 -6.21 -5.16
CA TYR A 7 13.28 -6.38 -5.59
C TYR A 7 13.18 -6.34 -7.11
N ILE A 8 12.88 -7.48 -7.72
CA ILE A 8 12.66 -7.61 -9.18
C ILE A 8 11.22 -7.18 -9.46
N ILE A 9 11.05 -6.04 -10.09
CA ILE A 9 9.74 -5.46 -10.38
C ILE A 9 9.06 -6.18 -11.53
N GLY A 10 7.82 -6.58 -11.32
CA GLY A 10 6.95 -7.24 -12.29
C GLY A 10 5.83 -6.33 -12.80
N ARG A 11 4.61 -6.88 -12.89
CA ARG A 11 3.44 -6.15 -13.38
C ARG A 11 2.86 -5.18 -12.36
N VAL A 12 2.18 -4.16 -12.85
CA VAL A 12 1.37 -3.26 -12.01
C VAL A 12 0.21 -4.03 -11.38
N LEU A 13 -0.01 -3.84 -10.09
CA LEU A 13 -1.16 -4.34 -9.33
C LEU A 13 -2.26 -3.28 -9.22
N GLY A 14 -1.88 -2.00 -9.09
CA GLY A 14 -2.82 -0.89 -8.97
C GLY A 14 -2.14 0.46 -9.16
N VAL A 15 -2.95 1.46 -9.49
CA VAL A 15 -2.54 2.87 -9.59
C VAL A 15 -3.50 3.66 -8.71
N GLY A 16 -2.95 4.45 -7.80
CA GLY A 16 -3.70 5.35 -6.92
C GLY A 16 -3.25 6.80 -7.07
N GLY A 17 -3.88 7.70 -6.31
CA GLY A 17 -3.56 9.14 -6.37
C GLY A 17 -2.13 9.46 -5.97
N PHE A 18 -1.54 8.70 -5.04
CA PHE A 18 -0.20 8.94 -4.52
C PHE A 18 0.89 8.03 -5.13
N GLY A 19 0.51 7.07 -5.98
CA GLY A 19 1.54 6.23 -6.59
C GLY A 19 1.05 4.97 -7.28
N VAL A 20 2.02 4.10 -7.57
CA VAL A 20 1.83 2.86 -8.31
C VAL A 20 2.29 1.69 -7.45
N THR A 21 1.46 0.64 -7.39
CA THR A 21 1.81 -0.61 -6.70
C THR A 21 2.14 -1.68 -7.73
N TYR A 22 3.28 -2.33 -7.54
CA TYR A 22 3.78 -3.39 -8.42
C TYR A 22 3.82 -4.73 -7.69
N LEU A 23 3.57 -5.81 -8.43
CA LEU A 23 4.02 -7.13 -8.02
C LEU A 23 5.54 -7.20 -8.17
N ALA A 24 6.22 -7.70 -7.18
CA ALA A 24 7.65 -7.90 -7.24
C ALA A 24 8.05 -9.26 -6.65
N LEU A 25 9.28 -9.67 -6.95
CA LEU A 25 9.93 -10.84 -6.37
C LEU A 25 11.14 -10.35 -5.55
N ASN A 26 11.19 -10.73 -4.29
CA ASN A 26 12.39 -10.58 -3.48
C ASN A 26 13.41 -11.65 -3.92
N ASN A 27 14.54 -11.24 -4.51
CA ASN A 27 15.54 -12.17 -5.06
C ASN A 27 16.36 -12.90 -3.98
N GLU A 28 16.34 -12.44 -2.73
CA GLU A 28 17.03 -13.11 -1.63
C GLU A 28 16.19 -14.23 -1.03
N THR A 29 14.86 -14.03 -0.89
CA THR A 29 13.96 -15.01 -0.28
C THR A 29 13.20 -15.85 -1.30
N GLY A 30 13.12 -15.40 -2.54
CA GLY A 30 12.28 -16.02 -3.58
C GLY A 30 10.78 -15.76 -3.40
N GLU A 31 10.38 -14.91 -2.48
CA GLU A 31 8.98 -14.63 -2.15
C GLU A 31 8.42 -13.47 -2.98
N LYS A 32 7.14 -13.57 -3.32
CA LYS A 32 6.39 -12.46 -3.90
C LYS A 32 6.15 -11.39 -2.86
N CYS A 33 6.28 -10.12 -3.27
CA CYS A 33 5.92 -8.95 -2.48
C CYS A 33 5.19 -7.93 -3.34
N ALA A 34 4.57 -6.95 -2.71
CA ALA A 34 4.04 -5.77 -3.38
C ALA A 34 4.97 -4.58 -3.07
N VAL A 35 5.32 -3.81 -4.10
CA VAL A 35 6.14 -2.59 -3.96
C VAL A 35 5.29 -1.40 -4.34
N LYS A 36 5.04 -0.51 -3.40
CA LYS A 36 4.34 0.77 -3.64
C LYS A 36 5.39 1.84 -3.87
N GLU A 37 5.27 2.54 -4.98
CA GLU A 37 6.15 3.64 -5.40
C GLU A 37 5.41 4.97 -5.25
N PHE A 38 6.06 5.95 -4.67
CA PHE A 38 5.59 7.33 -4.65
C PHE A 38 5.68 7.93 -6.05
N MET A 39 4.55 8.10 -6.70
CA MET A 39 4.42 8.68 -8.05
C MET A 39 3.06 9.38 -8.15
N PRO A 40 2.85 10.51 -7.45
CA PRO A 40 1.59 11.23 -7.49
C PRO A 40 1.38 11.84 -8.89
N SER A 41 0.32 11.41 -9.57
CA SER A 41 0.06 11.73 -10.98
C SER A 41 -0.09 13.22 -11.28
N GLU A 42 -0.50 14.02 -10.29
CA GLU A 42 -0.69 15.47 -10.44
C GLU A 42 0.58 16.27 -10.12
N LEU A 43 1.51 15.69 -9.36
CA LEU A 43 2.70 16.38 -8.85
C LEU A 43 4.02 15.88 -9.44
N ALA A 44 3.99 14.72 -10.13
CA ALA A 44 5.21 14.04 -10.55
C ALA A 44 5.21 13.68 -12.03
N VAL A 45 6.40 13.68 -12.61
CA VAL A 45 6.70 13.17 -13.95
C VAL A 45 7.85 12.18 -13.87
N ARG A 46 7.88 11.20 -14.79
CA ARG A 46 8.96 10.23 -14.91
C ARG A 46 9.79 10.52 -16.15
N ASP A 47 11.10 10.52 -16.00
CA ASP A 47 12.02 10.64 -17.14
C ASP A 47 12.21 9.31 -17.90
N GLY A 48 12.95 9.36 -19.01
CA GLY A 48 13.24 8.18 -19.81
C GLY A 48 14.17 7.15 -19.13
N MET A 49 14.82 7.51 -18.02
CA MET A 49 15.67 6.62 -17.22
C MET A 49 14.90 5.98 -16.04
N GLY A 50 13.66 6.44 -15.80
CA GLY A 50 12.81 5.92 -14.72
C GLY A 50 12.81 6.74 -13.44
N ASN A 51 13.55 7.86 -13.39
CA ASN A 51 13.55 8.75 -12.24
C ASN A 51 12.26 9.57 -12.18
N VAL A 52 11.84 9.90 -10.97
CA VAL A 52 10.63 10.66 -10.69
C VAL A 52 11.02 12.06 -10.22
N TYR A 53 10.43 13.06 -10.84
CA TYR A 53 10.67 14.47 -10.53
C TYR A 53 9.36 15.21 -10.33
N PRO A 54 9.36 16.34 -9.60
CA PRO A 54 8.20 17.22 -9.56
C PRO A 54 7.83 17.69 -10.96
N SER A 55 6.53 17.79 -11.24
CA SER A 55 6.00 18.17 -12.57
C SER A 55 6.33 19.61 -12.97
N SER A 56 6.69 20.48 -12.01
CA SER A 56 7.15 21.85 -12.18
C SER A 56 8.00 22.30 -10.99
N GLU A 57 8.75 23.40 -11.13
CA GLU A 57 9.49 24.01 -10.02
C GLU A 57 8.57 24.45 -8.88
N ASP A 58 7.39 24.96 -9.20
CA ASP A 58 6.39 25.39 -8.21
C ASP A 58 5.88 24.21 -7.35
N ASN A 59 5.91 22.99 -7.87
CA ASN A 59 5.50 21.79 -7.18
C ASN A 59 6.61 21.11 -6.37
N ALA A 60 7.86 21.59 -6.44
CA ALA A 60 9.01 20.91 -5.84
C ALA A 60 8.88 20.75 -4.31
N GLU A 61 8.49 21.81 -3.62
CA GLU A 61 8.33 21.79 -2.16
C GLU A 61 7.18 20.86 -1.74
N LEU A 62 6.04 20.92 -2.43
CA LEU A 62 4.90 20.05 -2.17
C LEU A 62 5.23 18.58 -2.47
N PHE A 63 5.96 18.32 -3.55
CA PHE A 63 6.42 16.96 -3.89
C PHE A 63 7.28 16.37 -2.77
N GLU A 64 8.28 17.09 -2.26
CA GLU A 64 9.14 16.62 -1.18
C GLU A 64 8.37 16.44 0.14
N HIS A 65 7.41 17.32 0.43
CA HIS A 65 6.53 17.16 1.57
C HIS A 65 5.69 15.88 1.49
N CYS A 66 5.06 15.65 0.34
CA CYS A 66 4.25 14.44 0.10
C CYS A 66 5.11 13.16 0.11
N LYS A 67 6.33 13.19 -0.45
CA LYS A 67 7.29 12.07 -0.41
C LYS A 67 7.67 11.72 1.03
N SER A 68 7.95 12.73 1.84
CA SER A 68 8.22 12.54 3.27
C SER A 68 7.02 11.95 4.02
N GLY A 69 5.80 12.39 3.69
CA GLY A 69 4.56 11.83 4.22
C GLY A 69 4.40 10.35 3.87
N PHE A 70 4.66 9.98 2.63
CA PHE A 70 4.62 8.60 2.14
C PHE A 70 5.61 7.68 2.89
N LEU A 71 6.83 8.15 3.14
CA LEU A 71 7.81 7.40 3.93
C LEU A 71 7.40 7.28 5.41
N ASN A 72 6.77 8.30 5.97
CA ASN A 72 6.26 8.25 7.34
C ASN A 72 5.09 7.27 7.48
N GLU A 73 4.23 7.16 6.47
CA GLU A 73 3.20 6.12 6.39
C GLU A 73 3.84 4.72 6.43
N ALA A 74 4.83 4.48 5.58
CA ALA A 74 5.57 3.21 5.55
C ALA A 74 6.21 2.86 6.91
N LYS A 75 6.86 3.84 7.57
CA LYS A 75 7.43 3.68 8.91
C LYS A 75 6.36 3.34 9.95
N THR A 76 5.22 3.98 9.87
CA THR A 76 4.08 3.73 10.76
C THR A 76 3.57 2.30 10.59
N LEU A 77 3.30 1.87 9.35
CA LEU A 77 2.88 0.50 9.05
C LEU A 77 3.91 -0.54 9.49
N TYR A 78 5.21 -0.23 9.34
CA TYR A 78 6.30 -1.11 9.79
C TYR A 78 6.26 -1.39 11.30
N THR A 79 5.73 -0.46 12.11
CA THR A 79 5.58 -0.67 13.57
C THR A 79 4.53 -1.73 13.93
N PHE A 80 3.56 -1.97 13.02
CA PHE A 80 2.52 -3.00 13.18
C PHE A 80 2.89 -4.35 12.55
N ARG A 81 4.16 -4.54 12.18
CA ARG A 81 4.63 -5.79 11.59
C ARG A 81 4.34 -6.97 12.50
N GLY A 82 3.70 -8.00 11.91
CA GLY A 82 3.26 -9.20 12.62
C GLY A 82 1.81 -9.16 13.07
N ASP A 83 1.10 -8.04 12.95
CA ASP A 83 -0.34 -7.98 13.16
C ASP A 83 -1.05 -8.69 12.00
N PRO A 84 -1.90 -9.71 12.26
CA PRO A 84 -2.56 -10.45 11.18
C PRO A 84 -3.65 -9.63 10.46
N THR A 85 -4.11 -8.53 11.04
CA THR A 85 -5.22 -7.70 10.53
C THR A 85 -4.75 -6.45 9.78
N ILE A 86 -3.45 -6.16 9.80
CA ILE A 86 -2.82 -5.04 9.09
C ILE A 86 -1.83 -5.58 8.08
N VAL A 87 -1.69 -4.93 6.93
CA VAL A 87 -0.68 -5.32 5.93
C VAL A 87 0.73 -5.17 6.50
N ASN A 88 1.55 -6.20 6.32
CA ASN A 88 2.93 -6.15 6.81
C ASN A 88 3.81 -5.37 5.83
N VAL A 89 4.39 -4.26 6.27
CA VAL A 89 5.48 -3.58 5.58
C VAL A 89 6.80 -4.23 6.02
N ASN A 90 7.61 -4.64 5.05
CA ASN A 90 8.86 -5.37 5.28
C ASN A 90 10.09 -4.50 5.08
N ASP A 91 9.99 -3.47 4.24
CA ASP A 91 11.11 -2.58 3.89
C ASP A 91 10.60 -1.24 3.37
N TYR A 92 11.42 -0.19 3.44
CA TYR A 92 11.16 1.09 2.79
C TYR A 92 12.49 1.79 2.48
N PHE A 93 12.58 2.46 1.34
CA PHE A 93 13.82 3.09 0.87
C PHE A 93 13.51 4.21 -0.14
N GLU A 94 14.53 5.00 -0.45
CA GLU A 94 14.51 5.99 -1.52
C GLU A 94 15.43 5.55 -2.65
N GLU A 95 14.94 5.64 -3.90
CA GLU A 95 15.68 5.35 -5.12
C GLU A 95 15.01 6.10 -6.28
N ASN A 96 15.72 6.36 -7.38
CA ASN A 96 15.17 7.02 -8.58
C ASN A 96 14.45 8.36 -8.29
N HIS A 97 14.92 9.14 -7.34
CA HIS A 97 14.30 10.38 -6.85
C HIS A 97 12.88 10.19 -6.29
N SER A 98 12.48 8.95 -6.05
CA SER A 98 11.21 8.56 -5.47
C SER A 98 11.39 7.85 -4.13
N ALA A 99 10.29 7.46 -3.52
CA ALA A 99 10.24 6.64 -2.31
C ALA A 99 9.45 5.37 -2.60
N TYR A 100 9.86 4.30 -1.95
CA TYR A 100 9.27 2.98 -2.10
C TYR A 100 9.03 2.37 -0.73
N PHE A 101 7.96 1.60 -0.59
CA PHE A 101 7.87 0.63 0.47
C PHE A 101 7.41 -0.74 -0.04
N VAL A 102 7.91 -1.76 0.65
CA VAL A 102 7.70 -3.15 0.29
C VAL A 102 6.81 -3.79 1.32
N MET A 103 5.73 -4.39 0.89
CA MET A 103 4.76 -5.05 1.74
C MET A 103 4.54 -6.50 1.29
N GLU A 104 3.94 -7.30 2.16
CA GLU A 104 3.50 -8.63 1.80
C GLU A 104 2.59 -8.58 0.57
N TYR A 105 2.75 -9.56 -0.34
CA TYR A 105 1.81 -9.74 -1.44
C TYR A 105 0.55 -10.43 -0.92
N LEU A 106 -0.59 -9.77 -1.06
CA LEU A 106 -1.88 -10.35 -0.70
C LEU A 106 -2.55 -10.92 -1.97
N ASP A 107 -2.87 -12.20 -1.92
CA ASP A 107 -3.70 -12.83 -2.94
C ASP A 107 -5.18 -12.64 -2.58
N GLY A 108 -5.96 -12.03 -3.48
CA GLY A 108 -7.35 -11.70 -3.22
C GLY A 108 -7.80 -10.42 -3.91
N CYS A 109 -8.69 -9.67 -3.28
CA CYS A 109 -9.14 -8.37 -3.78
C CYS A 109 -9.62 -7.46 -2.64
N ASN A 110 -9.67 -6.16 -2.88
CA ASN A 110 -10.26 -5.23 -1.93
C ASN A 110 -11.80 -5.36 -1.90
N MET A 111 -12.40 -4.84 -0.83
CA MET A 111 -13.85 -4.94 -0.62
C MET A 111 -14.66 -4.20 -1.68
N ARG A 112 -14.12 -3.13 -2.28
CA ARG A 112 -14.77 -2.45 -3.41
C ARG A 112 -14.97 -3.40 -4.59
N ALA A 113 -13.90 -4.10 -4.98
CA ALA A 113 -13.96 -5.07 -6.07
C ALA A 113 -14.83 -6.28 -5.71
N GLN A 114 -14.79 -6.74 -4.45
CA GLN A 114 -15.65 -7.82 -3.96
C GLN A 114 -17.14 -7.43 -4.04
N MET A 115 -17.50 -6.24 -3.59
CA MET A 115 -18.87 -5.73 -3.67
C MET A 115 -19.35 -5.59 -5.11
N GLN A 116 -18.51 -5.09 -6.02
CA GLN A 116 -18.87 -4.99 -7.45
C GLN A 116 -19.20 -6.37 -8.05
N LYS A 117 -18.39 -7.40 -7.74
CA LYS A 117 -18.65 -8.79 -8.18
C LYS A 117 -19.95 -9.36 -7.61
N SER A 118 -20.37 -8.91 -6.44
CA SER A 118 -21.55 -9.41 -5.71
C SER A 118 -22.80 -8.53 -5.92
N GLY A 119 -22.83 -7.68 -6.95
CA GLY A 119 -23.99 -6.82 -7.24
C GLY A 119 -24.20 -5.69 -6.22
N GLY A 120 -23.14 -5.19 -5.59
CA GLY A 120 -23.15 -4.07 -4.65
C GLY A 120 -23.49 -4.45 -3.20
N ARG A 121 -23.61 -5.74 -2.90
CA ARG A 121 -23.99 -6.26 -1.57
C ARG A 121 -23.02 -7.34 -1.11
N ILE A 122 -22.89 -7.50 0.20
CA ILE A 122 -22.19 -8.63 0.82
C ILE A 122 -23.11 -9.30 1.85
N PRO A 123 -22.97 -10.61 2.09
CA PRO A 123 -23.68 -11.30 3.16
C PRO A 123 -23.43 -10.66 4.53
N VAL A 124 -24.43 -10.73 5.42
CA VAL A 124 -24.34 -10.15 6.77
C VAL A 124 -23.18 -10.78 7.56
N GLU A 125 -22.97 -12.07 7.41
CA GLU A 125 -21.90 -12.82 8.06
C GLU A 125 -20.51 -12.27 7.63
N MET A 126 -20.31 -12.04 6.34
CA MET A 126 -19.08 -11.42 5.82
C MET A 126 -18.89 -10.00 6.36
N ALA A 127 -19.96 -9.19 6.37
CA ALA A 127 -19.92 -7.84 6.90
C ALA A 127 -19.56 -7.83 8.39
N THR A 128 -20.12 -8.76 9.17
CA THR A 128 -19.86 -8.88 10.60
C THR A 128 -18.39 -9.24 10.87
N ILE A 129 -17.85 -10.26 10.19
CA ILE A 129 -16.45 -10.67 10.34
C ILE A 129 -15.52 -9.52 9.93
N MET A 130 -15.80 -8.86 8.80
CA MET A 130 -15.04 -7.70 8.33
C MET A 130 -15.01 -6.58 9.38
N LEU A 131 -16.17 -6.19 9.92
CA LEU A 131 -16.28 -5.13 10.92
C LEU A 131 -15.51 -5.46 12.21
N VAL A 132 -15.60 -6.70 12.68
CA VAL A 132 -14.87 -7.15 13.88
C VAL A 132 -13.36 -7.10 13.60
N THR A 133 -12.90 -7.59 12.45
CA THR A 133 -11.47 -7.61 12.09
C THR A 133 -10.92 -6.20 11.94
N VAL A 134 -11.59 -5.34 11.17
CA VAL A 134 -11.17 -3.94 10.98
C VAL A 134 -11.25 -3.17 12.29
N GLY A 135 -12.27 -3.40 13.11
CA GLY A 135 -12.40 -2.80 14.43
C GLY A 135 -11.23 -3.19 15.35
N SER A 136 -10.80 -4.45 15.33
CA SER A 136 -9.61 -4.90 16.07
C SER A 136 -8.34 -4.22 15.59
N ALA A 137 -8.10 -4.18 14.28
CA ALA A 137 -6.97 -3.47 13.70
C ALA A 137 -6.92 -1.99 14.13
N LEU A 138 -8.07 -1.30 14.07
CA LEU A 138 -8.17 0.10 14.49
C LEU A 138 -7.93 0.28 15.98
N MET A 139 -8.38 -0.64 16.82
CA MET A 139 -8.09 -0.60 18.27
C MET A 139 -6.58 -0.66 18.52
N ASP A 140 -5.84 -1.50 17.78
CA ASP A 140 -4.39 -1.62 17.92
C ASP A 140 -3.67 -0.36 17.41
N VAL A 141 -4.09 0.19 16.28
CA VAL A 141 -3.57 1.48 15.76
C VAL A 141 -3.83 2.64 16.73
N HIS A 142 -5.03 2.72 17.31
CA HIS A 142 -5.41 3.77 18.25
C HIS A 142 -4.63 3.73 19.58
N LYS A 143 -4.15 2.56 20.03
CA LYS A 143 -3.24 2.47 21.20
C LYS A 143 -1.94 3.27 21.02
N PHE A 144 -1.53 3.49 19.78
CA PHE A 144 -0.35 4.30 19.44
C PHE A 144 -0.71 5.78 19.16
N ASN A 145 -1.94 6.22 19.47
CA ASN A 145 -2.46 7.56 19.16
C ASN A 145 -2.43 7.91 17.66
N ILE A 146 -2.55 6.91 16.80
CA ILE A 146 -2.59 7.05 15.35
C ILE A 146 -4.05 6.92 14.89
N LEU A 147 -4.48 7.78 13.99
CA LEU A 147 -5.79 7.71 13.33
C LEU A 147 -5.57 7.32 11.87
N HIS A 148 -6.30 6.34 11.38
CA HIS A 148 -6.20 5.87 9.99
C HIS A 148 -6.67 6.92 8.97
N ARG A 149 -7.77 7.62 9.24
CA ARG A 149 -8.37 8.73 8.47
C ARG A 149 -8.94 8.35 7.09
N ASP A 150 -8.73 7.13 6.59
CA ASP A 150 -9.21 6.68 5.28
C ASP A 150 -9.73 5.23 5.34
N ILE A 151 -10.67 4.94 6.23
CA ILE A 151 -11.34 3.64 6.26
C ILE A 151 -12.37 3.60 5.12
N SER A 152 -12.08 2.82 4.11
CA SER A 152 -12.89 2.67 2.91
C SER A 152 -12.88 1.22 2.40
N PRO A 153 -13.85 0.81 1.58
CA PRO A 153 -13.83 -0.54 0.97
C PRO A 153 -12.61 -0.79 0.08
N GLU A 154 -11.95 0.25 -0.40
CA GLU A 154 -10.70 0.18 -1.17
C GLU A 154 -9.54 -0.27 -0.29
N ASN A 155 -9.53 0.16 0.99
CA ASN A 155 -8.44 -0.06 1.94
C ASN A 155 -8.68 -1.27 2.87
N ILE A 156 -9.76 -2.03 2.63
CA ILE A 156 -10.01 -3.32 3.29
C ILE A 156 -9.83 -4.43 2.25
N PHE A 157 -8.88 -5.31 2.47
CA PHE A 157 -8.53 -6.39 1.56
C PHE A 157 -9.07 -7.73 2.06
N LEU A 158 -9.77 -8.46 1.20
CA LEU A 158 -10.20 -9.83 1.42
C LEU A 158 -9.21 -10.76 0.70
N THR A 159 -8.47 -11.52 1.48
CA THR A 159 -7.52 -12.50 0.97
C THR A 159 -8.21 -13.77 0.47
N SER A 160 -7.56 -14.53 -0.40
CA SER A 160 -8.07 -15.80 -0.95
C SER A 160 -8.35 -16.87 0.13
N ASN A 161 -7.70 -16.77 1.30
CA ASN A 161 -7.97 -17.64 2.45
C ASN A 161 -9.12 -17.17 3.34
N GLY A 162 -9.80 -16.08 2.99
CA GLY A 162 -10.97 -15.54 3.71
C GLY A 162 -10.65 -14.59 4.86
N SER A 163 -9.39 -14.19 5.05
CA SER A 163 -9.00 -13.20 6.06
C SER A 163 -9.16 -11.77 5.54
N TYR A 164 -9.43 -10.83 6.44
CA TYR A 164 -9.45 -9.41 6.13
C TYR A 164 -8.18 -8.73 6.62
N LYS A 165 -7.67 -7.79 5.83
CA LYS A 165 -6.53 -6.94 6.21
C LYS A 165 -6.80 -5.48 5.84
N LEU A 166 -6.35 -4.58 6.71
CA LEU A 166 -6.28 -3.15 6.45
C LEU A 166 -4.98 -2.86 5.69
N ILE A 167 -5.03 -2.12 4.55
CA ILE A 167 -3.88 -2.03 3.63
C ILE A 167 -3.30 -0.64 3.40
N ASP A 168 -3.93 0.44 3.79
CA ASP A 168 -3.41 1.83 3.63
C ASP A 168 -3.87 2.70 4.78
#